data_d109f0eb77f3c66966d407d5abcc9cf4
#
_entry.id   d109f0eb77f3c66966d407d5abcc9cf4
#
_cell.length_a   1.000
_cell.length_b   1.000
_cell.length_c   1.000
_cell.angle_alpha   90.00
_cell.angle_beta   90.00
_cell.angle_gamma   90.00
#
_symmetry.space_group_name_H-M   'P 1'
#
loop_
_entity.id
_entity.type
_entity.pdbx_description
1 polymer ?
#
loop_
_entity_poly.entity_id
_entity_poly.type
_entity_poly.pdbx_seq_one_letter_code
_entity_poly.pdbx_strand_id
1 'polypeptide(L)'
;MRVILLVFVLSAFSSGVKAQQDPQFTHNMFNHAFVNPGSYGLSEGITVTGIFREQWVGFKDYKTNEKVSPETFLVTADAPVRFLRGGIGIGIAQDKEAQIKNMLVKLGYSYHLNLGNAKLGIGLNANLNNKSIDKDKLNPVDESDPVLMGLSAEGIMITDMAVGAFFQKPRYYIAFSSTQILETKKTAADSDGVTFFKNRRHYYLTGGHDIVLPAFQGYVFTPSVFIKSDMNTLQADINLMARYNNKVWGGLSYRINDAVSLMVGVAYKDLEIGYSYDIPTSQIAATGSHEIMARYRFKIERDKTRTGYRNTRYL
;
A
#
# COMPACT_ATOMS: atom_id res chain seq x y z
N MET A 1 -24.93 26.90 18.26
CA MET A 1 -24.96 26.16 16.95
C MET A 1 -23.62 25.54 16.54
N ARG A 2 -22.46 26.22 16.63
CA ARG A 2 -21.16 25.63 16.23
C ARG A 2 -20.69 24.45 17.09
N VAL A 3 -20.98 24.45 18.39
CA VAL A 3 -20.60 23.37 19.32
C VAL A 3 -21.47 22.11 19.11
N ILE A 4 -22.75 22.28 18.78
CA ILE A 4 -23.68 21.18 18.51
C ILE A 4 -23.29 20.45 17.21
N LEU A 5 -22.81 21.17 16.20
CA LEU A 5 -22.32 20.57 14.95
C LEU A 5 -21.04 19.72 15.17
N LEU A 6 -20.16 20.18 16.07
CA LEU A 6 -18.94 19.46 16.44
C LEU A 6 -19.23 18.16 17.20
N VAL A 7 -20.22 18.18 18.10
CA VAL A 7 -20.67 17.02 18.86
C VAL A 7 -21.40 16.01 17.95
N PHE A 8 -22.15 16.48 16.96
CA PHE A 8 -22.82 15.59 16.00
C PHE A 8 -21.82 14.91 15.03
N VAL A 9 -20.72 15.57 14.69
CA VAL A 9 -19.63 14.98 13.89
C VAL A 9 -18.84 13.96 14.71
N LEU A 10 -18.66 14.18 16.02
CA LEU A 10 -17.96 13.23 16.91
C LEU A 10 -18.81 12.01 17.31
N SER A 11 -20.13 12.11 17.34
CA SER A 11 -21.01 10.98 17.69
C SER A 11 -21.29 10.02 16.52
N ALA A 12 -20.93 10.37 15.28
CA ALA A 12 -21.06 9.49 14.11
C ALA A 12 -19.97 8.38 14.02
N PHE A 13 -19.02 8.35 14.96
CA PHE A 13 -17.86 7.43 14.93
C PHE A 13 -17.99 6.20 15.84
N SER A 14 -19.17 5.85 16.32
CA SER A 14 -19.40 4.62 17.09
C SER A 14 -20.08 3.56 16.23
N SER A 15 -19.36 2.92 15.34
CA SER A 15 -19.85 1.73 14.64
C SER A 15 -18.86 0.58 14.73
N GLY A 16 -19.40 -0.57 15.11
CA GLY A 16 -18.69 -1.78 15.45
C GLY A 16 -17.71 -2.29 14.39
N VAL A 17 -16.62 -2.78 14.88
CA VAL A 17 -15.50 -3.38 14.16
C VAL A 17 -15.98 -4.54 13.29
N LYS A 18 -16.03 -4.34 11.98
CA LYS A 18 -16.12 -5.40 10.97
C LYS A 18 -15.30 -4.91 9.78
N ALA A 19 -14.00 -5.16 9.79
CA ALA A 19 -13.16 -4.72 8.71
C ALA A 19 -12.22 -5.83 8.26
N GLN A 20 -12.48 -6.39 7.08
CA GLN A 20 -11.39 -6.93 6.27
C GLN A 20 -10.65 -5.72 5.69
N GLN A 21 -9.50 -5.38 6.27
CA GLN A 21 -8.68 -4.27 5.80
C GLN A 21 -7.59 -4.79 4.88
N ASP A 22 -7.28 -4.02 3.81
CA ASP A 22 -6.05 -4.25 3.03
C ASP A 22 -4.83 -4.12 3.96
N PRO A 23 -3.73 -4.88 3.71
CA PRO A 23 -2.50 -4.80 4.47
C PRO A 23 -2.01 -3.36 4.62
N GLN A 24 -1.53 -3.01 5.81
CA GLN A 24 -1.08 -1.67 6.14
C GLN A 24 0.42 -1.63 6.35
N PHE A 25 1.06 -0.61 5.79
CA PHE A 25 2.50 -0.45 5.81
C PHE A 25 2.89 0.88 6.45
N THR A 26 3.93 0.85 7.28
CA THR A 26 4.51 2.06 7.87
C THR A 26 5.29 2.86 6.82
N HIS A 27 5.98 2.17 5.90
CA HIS A 27 6.65 2.79 4.75
C HIS A 27 5.68 3.15 3.60
N ASN A 28 4.46 3.62 3.91
CA ASN A 28 3.43 3.95 2.91
C ASN A 28 3.89 4.99 1.88
N MET A 29 4.76 5.95 2.26
CA MET A 29 5.32 6.99 1.39
C MET A 29 6.28 6.43 0.33
N PHE A 30 6.76 5.20 0.47
CA PHE A 30 7.62 4.53 -0.51
C PHE A 30 6.86 3.55 -1.42
N ASN A 31 5.59 3.30 -1.14
CA ASN A 31 4.80 2.22 -1.74
C ASN A 31 3.48 2.70 -2.37
N HIS A 32 3.52 3.85 -3.05
CA HIS A 32 2.32 4.38 -3.73
C HIS A 32 1.79 3.42 -4.81
N ALA A 33 2.66 2.68 -5.49
CA ALA A 33 2.30 1.75 -6.54
C ALA A 33 1.36 0.62 -6.08
N PHE A 34 1.38 0.26 -4.80
CA PHE A 34 0.48 -0.77 -4.28
C PHE A 34 -0.97 -0.31 -4.16
N VAL A 35 -1.20 0.93 -3.77
CA VAL A 35 -2.53 1.47 -3.48
C VAL A 35 -3.10 2.33 -4.60
N ASN A 36 -2.25 2.91 -5.46
CA ASN A 36 -2.68 3.87 -6.48
C ASN A 36 -2.06 3.57 -7.86
N PRO A 37 -2.84 3.00 -8.80
CA PRO A 37 -2.33 2.71 -10.14
C PRO A 37 -1.94 3.97 -10.93
N GLY A 38 -2.42 5.16 -10.57
CA GLY A 38 -1.99 6.42 -11.18
C GLY A 38 -0.50 6.75 -10.99
N SER A 39 0.16 6.11 -10.01
CA SER A 39 1.59 6.32 -9.74
C SER A 39 2.53 5.52 -10.66
N TYR A 40 2.03 4.51 -11.39
CA TYR A 40 2.86 3.63 -12.19
C TYR A 40 3.68 4.39 -13.23
N GLY A 41 5.00 4.19 -13.20
CA GLY A 41 5.93 4.74 -14.17
C GLY A 41 6.10 6.27 -14.12
N LEU A 42 5.64 6.96 -13.07
CA LEU A 42 5.88 8.39 -12.89
C LEU A 42 7.35 8.68 -12.55
N SER A 43 8.08 7.70 -12.02
CA SER A 43 9.53 7.76 -11.83
C SER A 43 10.28 7.73 -13.17
N GLU A 44 11.54 8.20 -13.20
CA GLU A 44 12.33 8.22 -14.43
C GLU A 44 12.95 6.87 -14.82
N GLY A 45 12.73 5.83 -14.01
CA GLY A 45 13.28 4.49 -14.20
C GLY A 45 12.33 3.40 -13.73
N ILE A 46 12.79 2.15 -13.85
CA ILE A 46 12.06 1.02 -13.28
C ILE A 46 12.29 1.05 -11.79
N THR A 47 11.21 1.11 -11.02
CA THR A 47 11.26 1.08 -9.55
C THR A 47 10.74 -0.26 -9.06
N VAL A 48 11.53 -0.93 -8.23
CA VAL A 48 11.13 -2.16 -7.54
C VAL A 48 11.14 -1.89 -6.04
N THR A 49 10.06 -2.18 -5.35
CA THR A 49 9.95 -2.02 -3.90
C THR A 49 9.49 -3.33 -3.28
N GLY A 50 10.26 -3.82 -2.32
CA GLY A 50 9.91 -4.96 -1.48
C GLY A 50 9.66 -4.50 -0.05
N ILE A 51 8.63 -5.01 0.60
CA ILE A 51 8.33 -4.77 2.02
C ILE A 51 8.00 -6.11 2.68
N PHE A 52 8.60 -6.33 3.84
CA PHE A 52 8.23 -7.40 4.75
C PHE A 52 7.81 -6.79 6.08
N ARG A 53 6.64 -7.19 6.57
CA ARG A 53 6.08 -6.73 7.82
C ARG A 53 5.64 -7.91 8.68
N GLU A 54 6.07 -7.91 9.92
CA GLU A 54 5.56 -8.78 10.97
C GLU A 54 4.87 -7.92 12.03
N GLN A 55 3.57 -8.11 12.14
CA GLN A 55 2.74 -7.33 13.06
C GLN A 55 2.57 -8.07 14.37
N TRP A 56 2.68 -7.35 15.51
CA TRP A 56 2.52 -7.88 16.86
C TRP A 56 3.46 -9.08 17.13
N VAL A 57 4.75 -8.84 16.98
CA VAL A 57 5.79 -9.88 17.08
C VAL A 57 5.69 -10.64 18.40
N GLY A 58 5.63 -11.97 18.29
CA GLY A 58 5.48 -12.86 19.46
C GLY A 58 4.04 -13.09 19.90
N PHE A 59 3.05 -12.55 19.19
CA PHE A 59 1.65 -12.86 19.46
C PHE A 59 1.35 -14.32 19.11
N LYS A 60 0.84 -15.06 20.11
CA LYS A 60 0.57 -16.50 20.01
C LYS A 60 -0.83 -16.81 20.50
N ASP A 61 -1.41 -17.84 19.93
CA ASP A 61 -2.64 -18.41 20.44
C ASP A 61 -2.42 -18.94 21.88
N TYR A 62 -3.32 -18.60 22.79
CA TYR A 62 -3.19 -18.97 24.20
C TYR A 62 -3.31 -20.48 24.43
N LYS A 63 -4.08 -21.20 23.60
CA LYS A 63 -4.33 -22.64 23.76
C LYS A 63 -3.28 -23.50 23.07
N THR A 64 -2.94 -23.15 21.83
CA THR A 64 -2.04 -23.95 20.99
C THR A 64 -0.60 -23.51 21.07
N ASN A 65 -0.30 -22.32 21.62
CA ASN A 65 1.01 -21.67 21.61
C ASN A 65 1.59 -21.47 20.19
N GLU A 66 0.74 -21.62 19.17
CA GLU A 66 1.12 -21.35 17.78
C GLU A 66 1.23 -19.85 17.50
N LYS A 67 2.14 -19.49 16.60
CA LYS A 67 2.29 -18.12 16.12
C LYS A 67 1.08 -17.71 15.29
N VAL A 68 0.37 -16.69 15.73
CA VAL A 68 -0.79 -16.11 15.03
C VAL A 68 -0.58 -14.65 14.63
N SER A 69 0.64 -14.12 14.84
CA SER A 69 1.02 -12.77 14.42
C SER A 69 0.88 -12.63 12.90
N PRO A 70 0.24 -11.55 12.40
CA PRO A 70 0.12 -11.32 10.98
C PRO A 70 1.47 -11.07 10.31
N GLU A 71 1.67 -11.67 9.14
CA GLU A 71 2.86 -11.50 8.31
C GLU A 71 2.45 -11.07 6.91
N THR A 72 3.03 -9.97 6.44
CA THR A 72 2.78 -9.47 5.10
C THR A 72 4.09 -9.35 4.32
N PHE A 73 4.11 -9.94 3.14
CA PHE A 73 5.18 -9.77 2.17
C PHE A 73 4.63 -9.09 0.93
N LEU A 74 5.31 -8.06 0.44
CA LEU A 74 4.91 -7.29 -0.72
C LEU A 74 6.09 -7.03 -1.63
N VAL A 75 5.89 -7.21 -2.93
CA VAL A 75 6.77 -6.69 -3.98
C VAL A 75 5.94 -5.93 -4.99
N THR A 76 6.36 -4.71 -5.31
CA THR A 76 5.83 -3.92 -6.42
C THR A 76 6.94 -3.57 -7.39
N ALA A 77 6.62 -3.53 -8.67
CA ALA A 77 7.50 -3.01 -9.71
C ALA A 77 6.69 -2.13 -10.65
N ASP A 78 7.24 -0.97 -10.99
CA ASP A 78 6.64 -0.08 -11.97
C ASP A 78 7.70 0.50 -12.93
N ALA A 79 7.29 0.78 -14.15
CA ALA A 79 8.17 1.25 -15.20
C ALA A 79 7.47 2.24 -16.13
N PRO A 80 8.17 3.32 -16.59
CA PRO A 80 7.64 4.19 -17.62
C PRO A 80 7.66 3.51 -19.00
N VAL A 81 6.53 3.61 -19.71
CA VAL A 81 6.36 3.09 -21.08
C VAL A 81 6.06 4.26 -22.00
N ARG A 82 7.13 4.87 -22.56
CA ARG A 82 7.05 6.15 -23.26
C ARG A 82 6.20 6.12 -24.51
N PHE A 83 6.26 5.03 -25.29
CA PHE A 83 5.48 4.92 -26.53
C PHE A 83 3.96 4.88 -26.25
N LEU A 84 3.54 4.43 -25.06
CA LEU A 84 2.17 4.49 -24.58
C LEU A 84 1.84 5.77 -23.82
N ARG A 85 2.77 6.71 -23.67
CA ARG A 85 2.61 7.93 -22.87
C ARG A 85 2.18 7.64 -21.43
N GLY A 86 2.75 6.62 -20.83
CA GLY A 86 2.31 6.16 -19.53
C GLY A 86 3.32 5.29 -18.80
N GLY A 87 2.82 4.49 -17.88
CA GLY A 87 3.59 3.51 -17.13
C GLY A 87 2.80 2.25 -16.88
N ILE A 88 3.52 1.16 -16.68
CA ILE A 88 2.95 -0.14 -16.25
C ILE A 88 3.40 -0.43 -14.84
N GLY A 89 2.58 -1.18 -14.11
CA GLY A 89 2.91 -1.63 -12.77
C GLY A 89 2.40 -3.03 -12.49
N ILE A 90 3.16 -3.75 -11.69
CA ILE A 90 2.81 -5.06 -11.15
C ILE A 90 3.03 -5.03 -9.64
N GLY A 91 2.14 -5.71 -8.90
CA GLY A 91 2.28 -5.90 -7.46
C GLY A 91 1.92 -7.32 -7.09
N ILE A 92 2.68 -7.89 -6.17
CA ILE A 92 2.40 -9.20 -5.57
C ILE A 92 2.47 -9.01 -4.06
N ALA A 93 1.37 -9.34 -3.36
CA ALA A 93 1.33 -9.34 -1.91
C ALA A 93 0.87 -10.69 -1.40
N GLN A 94 1.52 -11.15 -0.36
CA GLN A 94 1.08 -12.31 0.42
C GLN A 94 0.85 -11.83 1.85
N ASP A 95 -0.35 -12.00 2.33
CA ASP A 95 -0.76 -11.66 3.68
C ASP A 95 -1.25 -12.90 4.39
N LYS A 96 -0.72 -13.12 5.59
CA LYS A 96 -1.08 -14.26 6.43
C LYS A 96 -1.55 -13.74 7.78
N GLU A 97 -2.79 -13.97 8.08
CA GLU A 97 -3.42 -13.61 9.36
C GLU A 97 -3.94 -14.89 10.03
N ALA A 98 -3.24 -15.36 11.05
CA ALA A 98 -3.53 -16.63 11.71
C ALA A 98 -3.63 -17.79 10.70
N GLN A 99 -4.86 -18.33 10.46
CA GLN A 99 -5.11 -19.44 9.56
C GLN A 99 -5.53 -19.00 8.14
N ILE A 100 -5.69 -17.69 7.92
CA ILE A 100 -6.08 -17.11 6.63
C ILE A 100 -4.83 -16.72 5.86
N LYS A 101 -4.74 -17.18 4.62
CA LYS A 101 -3.73 -16.74 3.66
C LYS A 101 -4.40 -16.02 2.51
N ASN A 102 -3.86 -14.87 2.16
CA ASN A 102 -4.35 -14.02 1.09
C ASN A 102 -3.20 -13.70 0.14
N MET A 103 -3.29 -14.14 -1.11
CA MET A 103 -2.32 -13.84 -2.16
C MET A 103 -2.96 -12.93 -3.19
N LEU A 104 -2.41 -11.74 -3.34
CA LEU A 104 -2.93 -10.68 -4.19
C LEU A 104 -1.91 -10.38 -5.30
N VAL A 105 -2.34 -10.47 -6.56
CA VAL A 105 -1.59 -10.04 -7.74
C VAL A 105 -2.30 -8.87 -8.38
N LYS A 106 -1.58 -7.80 -8.65
CA LYS A 106 -2.06 -6.58 -9.32
C LYS A 106 -1.28 -6.37 -10.60
N LEU A 107 -1.98 -6.02 -11.68
CA LEU A 107 -1.37 -5.62 -12.95
C LEU A 107 -2.13 -4.44 -13.51
N GLY A 108 -1.42 -3.38 -13.91
CA GLY A 108 -2.10 -2.20 -14.39
C GLY A 108 -1.25 -1.27 -15.23
N TYR A 109 -1.94 -0.21 -15.68
CA TYR A 109 -1.40 0.83 -16.53
C TYR A 109 -1.85 2.20 -16.03
N SER A 110 -0.95 3.19 -16.18
CA SER A 110 -1.23 4.61 -15.93
C SER A 110 -0.95 5.43 -17.18
N TYR A 111 -1.90 6.25 -17.58
CA TYR A 111 -1.70 7.27 -18.62
C TYR A 111 -1.17 8.55 -18.00
N HIS A 112 -0.15 9.17 -18.62
CA HIS A 112 0.51 10.36 -18.10
C HIS A 112 0.17 11.61 -18.90
N LEU A 113 -0.32 12.63 -18.18
CA LEU A 113 -0.51 13.98 -18.69
C LEU A 113 0.61 14.88 -18.14
N ASN A 114 1.37 15.50 -19.05
CA ASN A 114 2.38 16.49 -18.68
C ASN A 114 1.74 17.87 -18.62
N LEU A 115 1.77 18.49 -17.46
CA LEU A 115 1.16 19.78 -17.16
C LEU A 115 2.25 20.79 -16.77
N GLY A 116 3.08 21.18 -17.75
CA GLY A 116 4.25 22.02 -17.50
C GLY A 116 5.29 21.28 -16.64
N ASN A 117 5.54 21.77 -15.42
CA ASN A 117 6.45 21.14 -14.47
C ASN A 117 5.76 20.08 -13.58
N ALA A 118 4.49 19.81 -13.83
CA ALA A 118 3.73 18.77 -13.12
C ALA A 118 3.45 17.58 -14.03
N LYS A 119 3.22 16.42 -13.42
CA LYS A 119 2.73 15.21 -14.07
C LYS A 119 1.47 14.75 -13.38
N LEU A 120 0.45 14.37 -14.16
CA LEU A 120 -0.75 13.71 -13.66
C LEU A 120 -0.83 12.32 -14.28
N GLY A 121 -0.76 11.29 -13.45
CA GLY A 121 -1.01 9.91 -13.85
C GLY A 121 -2.44 9.51 -13.51
N ILE A 122 -3.15 8.93 -14.48
CA ILE A 122 -4.49 8.36 -14.29
C ILE A 122 -4.37 6.88 -14.63
N GLY A 123 -4.62 6.02 -13.65
CA GLY A 123 -4.34 4.60 -13.76
C GLY A 123 -5.51 3.70 -13.44
N LEU A 124 -5.41 2.51 -14.00
CA LEU A 124 -6.32 1.39 -13.78
C LEU A 124 -5.49 0.14 -13.55
N ASN A 125 -5.91 -0.73 -12.63
CA ASN A 125 -5.35 -2.07 -12.51
C ASN A 125 -6.43 -3.14 -12.34
N ALA A 126 -6.09 -4.36 -12.74
CA ALA A 126 -6.82 -5.57 -12.43
C ALA A 126 -6.13 -6.26 -11.24
N ASN A 127 -6.92 -6.81 -10.35
CA ASN A 127 -6.50 -7.51 -9.15
C ASN A 127 -7.00 -8.95 -9.17
N LEU A 128 -6.11 -9.90 -8.94
CA LEU A 128 -6.41 -11.31 -8.71
C LEU A 128 -6.07 -11.61 -7.27
N ASN A 129 -7.05 -11.99 -6.49
CA ASN A 129 -6.92 -12.26 -5.06
C ASN A 129 -7.31 -13.71 -4.78
N ASN A 130 -6.37 -14.53 -4.31
CA ASN A 130 -6.63 -15.89 -3.86
C ASN A 130 -6.63 -15.93 -2.32
N LYS A 131 -7.79 -16.22 -1.74
CA LYS A 131 -7.98 -16.35 -0.29
C LYS A 131 -8.19 -17.80 0.06
N SER A 132 -7.35 -18.31 0.97
CA SER A 132 -7.43 -19.68 1.47
C SER A 132 -7.43 -19.71 3.00
N ILE A 133 -8.09 -20.70 3.57
CA ILE A 133 -8.12 -20.97 5.01
C ILE A 133 -7.52 -22.35 5.24
N ASP A 134 -6.54 -22.43 6.13
CA ASP A 134 -5.90 -23.69 6.54
C ASP A 134 -6.86 -24.44 7.48
N LYS A 135 -7.60 -25.41 6.92
CA LYS A 135 -8.61 -26.17 7.65
C LYS A 135 -8.02 -27.05 8.76
N ASP A 136 -6.83 -27.61 8.51
CA ASP A 136 -6.18 -28.56 9.42
C ASP A 136 -5.78 -27.91 10.75
N LYS A 137 -5.76 -26.60 10.76
CA LYS A 137 -5.45 -25.77 11.93
C LYS A 137 -6.67 -25.15 12.61
N LEU A 138 -7.85 -25.39 12.08
CA LEU A 138 -9.09 -24.94 12.71
C LEU A 138 -9.53 -25.95 13.76
N ASN A 139 -9.94 -25.45 14.93
CA ASN A 139 -10.61 -26.24 15.96
C ASN A 139 -12.10 -25.88 15.97
N PRO A 140 -12.90 -26.46 15.09
CA PRO A 140 -14.32 -26.13 15.00
C PRO A 140 -15.06 -26.62 16.26
N VAL A 141 -16.05 -25.85 16.69
CA VAL A 141 -16.99 -26.27 17.75
C VAL A 141 -17.97 -27.32 17.20
N ASP A 142 -18.26 -27.25 15.91
CA ASP A 142 -19.10 -28.19 15.17
C ASP A 142 -18.37 -28.60 13.89
N GLU A 143 -17.98 -29.89 13.82
CA GLU A 143 -17.30 -30.45 12.66
C GLU A 143 -18.22 -30.59 11.43
N SER A 144 -19.53 -30.54 11.65
CA SER A 144 -20.54 -30.63 10.59
C SER A 144 -20.96 -29.27 10.01
N ASP A 145 -20.30 -28.18 10.40
CA ASP A 145 -20.61 -26.82 9.92
C ASP A 145 -20.48 -26.76 8.38
N PRO A 146 -21.58 -26.48 7.65
CA PRO A 146 -21.57 -26.38 6.18
C PRO A 146 -20.57 -25.37 5.66
N VAL A 147 -20.23 -24.33 6.41
CA VAL A 147 -19.22 -23.33 6.07
C VAL A 147 -17.85 -23.99 5.97
N LEU A 148 -17.50 -24.85 6.93
CA LEU A 148 -16.22 -25.57 6.94
C LEU A 148 -16.14 -26.61 5.83
N MET A 149 -17.26 -27.32 5.56
CA MET A 149 -17.30 -28.32 4.47
C MET A 149 -17.12 -27.66 3.10
N GLY A 150 -17.67 -26.47 2.87
CA GLY A 150 -17.59 -25.74 1.61
C GLY A 150 -16.25 -25.04 1.36
N LEU A 151 -15.33 -24.98 2.33
CA LEU A 151 -14.01 -24.39 2.12
C LEU A 151 -13.11 -25.31 1.28
N SER A 152 -12.61 -24.83 0.16
CA SER A 152 -11.59 -25.52 -0.64
C SER A 152 -10.20 -25.31 -0.06
N ALA A 153 -9.38 -26.36 -0.01
CA ALA A 153 -7.96 -26.23 0.35
C ALA A 153 -7.17 -25.38 -0.66
N GLU A 154 -7.63 -25.33 -1.93
CA GLU A 154 -7.01 -24.55 -3.00
C GLU A 154 -7.28 -23.03 -2.88
N GLY A 155 -8.19 -22.64 -2.01
CA GLY A 155 -8.62 -21.26 -1.84
C GLY A 155 -9.67 -20.81 -2.86
N ILE A 156 -10.11 -19.57 -2.69
CA ILE A 156 -11.13 -18.94 -3.53
C ILE A 156 -10.51 -17.75 -4.26
N MET A 157 -10.53 -17.80 -5.59
CA MET A 157 -10.04 -16.73 -6.44
C MET A 157 -11.13 -15.66 -6.65
N ILE A 158 -10.77 -14.42 -6.36
CA ILE A 158 -11.62 -13.23 -6.49
C ILE A 158 -10.91 -12.24 -7.42
N THR A 159 -11.61 -11.78 -8.44
CA THR A 159 -11.13 -10.72 -9.34
C THR A 159 -11.75 -9.39 -8.95
N ASP A 160 -10.96 -8.32 -9.03
CA ASP A 160 -11.43 -6.96 -8.75
C ASP A 160 -10.61 -5.95 -9.56
N MET A 161 -10.94 -4.67 -9.44
CA MET A 161 -10.28 -3.58 -10.15
C MET A 161 -9.96 -2.43 -9.20
N ALA A 162 -9.00 -1.59 -9.58
CA ALA A 162 -8.75 -0.33 -8.91
C ALA A 162 -8.50 0.79 -9.92
N VAL A 163 -8.86 2.01 -9.54
CA VAL A 163 -8.56 3.23 -10.31
C VAL A 163 -7.84 4.22 -9.40
N GLY A 164 -7.04 5.10 -10.00
CA GLY A 164 -6.35 6.12 -9.25
C GLY A 164 -5.86 7.26 -10.10
N ALA A 165 -5.69 8.40 -9.46
CA ALA A 165 -5.07 9.59 -9.98
C ALA A 165 -3.93 10.00 -9.07
N PHE A 166 -2.77 10.34 -9.65
CA PHE A 166 -1.58 10.76 -8.95
C PHE A 166 -1.02 12.02 -9.59
N PHE A 167 -1.12 13.13 -8.88
CA PHE A 167 -0.57 14.41 -9.30
C PHE A 167 0.75 14.65 -8.60
N GLN A 168 1.81 14.93 -9.35
CA GLN A 168 3.16 15.14 -8.84
C GLN A 168 3.79 16.39 -9.42
N LYS A 169 4.39 17.20 -8.55
CA LYS A 169 5.36 18.25 -8.87
C LYS A 169 6.71 17.96 -8.21
N PRO A 170 7.78 18.72 -8.54
CA PRO A 170 9.11 18.47 -7.98
C PRO A 170 9.19 18.40 -6.46
N ARG A 171 8.30 19.10 -5.75
CA ARG A 171 8.33 19.20 -4.29
C ARG A 171 7.07 18.73 -3.58
N TYR A 172 6.01 18.40 -4.28
CA TYR A 172 4.80 17.91 -3.63
C TYR A 172 4.01 16.95 -4.53
N TYR A 173 3.25 16.13 -3.90
CA TYR A 173 2.30 15.25 -4.58
C TYR A 173 0.98 15.21 -3.82
N ILE A 174 -0.08 14.93 -4.55
CA ILE A 174 -1.39 14.56 -4.01
C ILE A 174 -1.97 13.46 -4.89
N ALA A 175 -2.59 12.48 -4.26
CA ALA A 175 -3.10 11.33 -4.98
C ALA A 175 -4.39 10.81 -4.33
N PHE A 176 -5.27 10.33 -5.19
CA PHE A 176 -6.51 9.66 -4.80
C PHE A 176 -6.65 8.36 -5.55
N SER A 177 -7.14 7.31 -4.88
CA SER A 177 -7.45 6.05 -5.52
C SER A 177 -8.62 5.34 -4.85
N SER A 178 -9.24 4.44 -5.60
CA SER A 178 -10.21 3.49 -5.08
C SER A 178 -9.82 2.09 -5.51
N THR A 179 -9.72 1.18 -4.57
CA THR A 179 -9.44 -0.23 -4.81
C THR A 179 -10.69 -1.07 -4.56
N GLN A 180 -10.72 -2.29 -5.10
CA GLN A 180 -11.82 -3.24 -4.92
C GLN A 180 -13.17 -2.63 -5.36
N ILE A 181 -13.17 -1.99 -6.56
CA ILE A 181 -14.32 -1.23 -7.07
C ILE A 181 -15.52 -2.12 -7.34
N LEU A 182 -15.28 -3.38 -7.77
CA LEU A 182 -16.35 -4.31 -8.13
C LEU A 182 -17.02 -4.92 -6.89
N GLU A 183 -16.37 -4.83 -5.71
CA GLU A 183 -16.86 -5.42 -4.46
C GLU A 183 -17.29 -6.88 -4.61
N THR A 184 -16.48 -7.63 -5.36
CA THR A 184 -16.79 -9.01 -5.75
C THR A 184 -17.04 -9.88 -4.52
N LYS A 185 -18.13 -10.64 -4.58
CA LYS A 185 -18.53 -11.62 -3.58
C LYS A 185 -18.38 -13.02 -4.13
N LYS A 186 -17.98 -13.97 -3.29
CA LYS A 186 -17.98 -15.39 -3.63
C LYS A 186 -18.78 -16.15 -2.57
N THR A 187 -19.73 -16.93 -3.05
CA THR A 187 -20.59 -17.81 -2.30
C THR A 187 -20.15 -19.25 -2.54
N ALA A 188 -20.23 -20.14 -1.56
CA ALA A 188 -19.97 -21.54 -1.80
C ALA A 188 -21.06 -22.13 -2.71
N ALA A 189 -20.65 -23.01 -3.63
CA ALA A 189 -21.57 -23.62 -4.58
C ALA A 189 -22.61 -24.52 -3.93
N ASP A 190 -22.30 -25.12 -2.78
CA ASP A 190 -23.12 -26.14 -2.10
C ASP A 190 -23.77 -25.69 -0.79
N SER A 191 -23.64 -24.41 -0.43
CA SER A 191 -24.24 -23.88 0.80
C SER A 191 -25.29 -22.82 0.43
N ASP A 192 -26.50 -22.95 0.95
CA ASP A 192 -27.68 -22.08 0.77
C ASP A 192 -27.40 -20.57 0.85
N GLY A 193 -26.57 -20.06 -0.07
CA GLY A 193 -26.29 -18.63 -0.18
C GLY A 193 -25.27 -18.06 0.83
N VAL A 194 -24.51 -18.87 1.56
CA VAL A 194 -23.50 -18.41 2.50
C VAL A 194 -22.34 -17.75 1.76
N THR A 195 -22.10 -16.47 2.00
CA THR A 195 -21.00 -15.71 1.42
C THR A 195 -19.72 -15.93 2.24
N PHE A 196 -18.72 -16.59 1.65
CA PHE A 196 -17.43 -16.81 2.32
C PHE A 196 -16.56 -15.57 2.34
N PHE A 197 -16.43 -14.90 1.19
CA PHE A 197 -15.59 -13.72 1.07
C PHE A 197 -16.33 -12.63 0.29
N LYS A 198 -16.23 -11.41 0.81
CA LYS A 198 -16.73 -10.21 0.17
C LYS A 198 -15.64 -9.16 0.21
N ASN A 199 -15.17 -8.72 -0.96
CA ASN A 199 -14.32 -7.54 -1.03
C ASN A 199 -15.12 -6.30 -0.67
N ARG A 200 -14.49 -5.33 0.00
CA ARG A 200 -15.04 -4.00 0.25
C ARG A 200 -14.22 -2.97 -0.49
N ARG A 201 -14.89 -1.98 -1.02
CA ARG A 201 -14.24 -0.85 -1.66
C ARG A 201 -13.47 -0.03 -0.64
N HIS A 202 -12.22 0.28 -0.97
CA HIS A 202 -11.39 1.17 -0.17
C HIS A 202 -11.06 2.42 -0.97
N TYR A 203 -11.00 3.54 -0.28
CA TYR A 203 -10.59 4.83 -0.80
C TYR A 203 -9.30 5.25 -0.11
N TYR A 204 -8.38 5.78 -0.89
CA TYR A 204 -7.10 6.27 -0.40
C TYR A 204 -6.89 7.71 -0.83
N LEU A 205 -6.47 8.55 0.10
CA LEU A 205 -6.01 9.90 -0.16
C LEU A 205 -4.62 10.04 0.44
N THR A 206 -3.65 10.44 -0.34
CA THR A 206 -2.29 10.66 0.14
C THR A 206 -1.72 11.95 -0.41
N GLY A 207 -0.87 12.59 0.35
CA GLY A 207 -0.17 13.80 -0.06
C GLY A 207 1.08 14.03 0.78
N GLY A 208 2.06 14.68 0.17
CA GLY A 208 3.32 15.03 0.83
C GLY A 208 3.97 16.24 0.20
N HIS A 209 4.84 16.89 0.97
CA HIS A 209 5.54 18.10 0.54
C HIS A 209 6.99 18.09 1.02
N ASP A 210 7.93 18.30 0.10
CA ASP A 210 9.36 18.43 0.42
C ASP A 210 9.68 19.85 0.81
N ILE A 211 10.10 20.07 2.05
CA ILE A 211 10.48 21.34 2.63
C ILE A 211 12.01 21.38 2.80
N VAL A 212 12.64 22.33 2.13
CA VAL A 212 14.07 22.62 2.28
C VAL A 212 14.22 23.89 3.09
N LEU A 213 14.78 23.78 4.29
CA LEU A 213 15.01 24.91 5.18
C LEU A 213 16.46 25.41 5.04
N PRO A 214 16.70 26.70 4.75
CA PRO A 214 18.05 27.25 4.59
C PRO A 214 18.95 27.07 5.84
N ALA A 215 18.34 27.04 7.02
CA ALA A 215 19.05 26.83 8.29
C ALA A 215 19.57 25.38 8.46
N PHE A 216 19.03 24.41 7.75
CA PHE A 216 19.40 23.00 7.82
C PHE A 216 19.94 22.50 6.49
N GLN A 217 21.16 22.93 6.15
CA GLN A 217 21.79 22.58 4.88
C GLN A 217 21.92 21.05 4.74
N GLY A 218 21.54 20.52 3.57
CA GLY A 218 21.59 19.10 3.29
C GLY A 218 20.36 18.30 3.79
N TYR A 219 19.47 18.92 4.56
CA TYR A 219 18.23 18.26 5.00
C TYR A 219 17.05 18.60 4.10
N VAL A 220 16.22 17.60 3.84
CA VAL A 220 14.89 17.71 3.25
C VAL A 220 13.89 17.11 4.24
N PHE A 221 12.93 17.90 4.67
CA PHE A 221 11.84 17.46 5.54
C PHE A 221 10.60 17.19 4.68
N THR A 222 10.03 16.00 4.83
CA THR A 222 8.85 15.59 4.05
C THR A 222 7.71 15.23 5.00
N PRO A 223 6.88 16.20 5.43
CA PRO A 223 5.59 15.88 6.00
C PRO A 223 4.70 15.22 4.94
N SER A 224 3.97 14.19 5.35
CA SER A 224 3.01 13.52 4.48
C SER A 224 1.84 12.96 5.28
N VAL A 225 0.73 12.74 4.57
CA VAL A 225 -0.48 12.15 5.12
C VAL A 225 -0.93 11.01 4.23
N PHE A 226 -1.42 9.95 4.86
CA PHE A 226 -2.02 8.81 4.18
C PHE A 226 -3.35 8.47 4.87
N ILE A 227 -4.44 8.59 4.14
CA ILE A 227 -5.79 8.35 4.63
C ILE A 227 -6.37 7.17 3.86
N LYS A 228 -6.95 6.23 4.59
CA LYS A 228 -7.62 5.03 4.08
C LYS A 228 -9.02 4.96 4.68
N SER A 229 -10.02 4.65 3.86
CA SER A 229 -11.40 4.46 4.31
C SER A 229 -12.11 3.39 3.51
N ASP A 230 -12.94 2.59 4.17
CA ASP A 230 -13.91 1.68 3.55
C ASP A 230 -15.35 2.21 3.67
N MET A 231 -15.53 3.51 3.89
CA MET A 231 -16.76 4.24 4.17
C MET A 231 -17.39 3.92 5.54
N ASN A 232 -16.95 2.88 6.24
CA ASN A 232 -17.40 2.58 7.61
C ASN A 232 -16.33 2.97 8.62
N THR A 233 -15.06 2.79 8.25
CA THR A 233 -13.90 3.12 9.08
C THR A 233 -13.01 4.11 8.34
N LEU A 234 -12.36 4.98 9.10
CA LEU A 234 -11.36 5.92 8.62
C LEU A 234 -10.08 5.72 9.41
N GLN A 235 -8.99 5.52 8.70
CA GLN A 235 -7.66 5.47 9.27
C GLN A 235 -6.78 6.53 8.63
N ALA A 236 -6.00 7.22 9.44
CA ALA A 236 -5.10 8.27 8.97
C ALA A 236 -3.73 8.10 9.61
N ASP A 237 -2.70 8.15 8.78
CA ASP A 237 -1.30 8.17 9.17
C ASP A 237 -0.73 9.55 8.85
N ILE A 238 -0.13 10.19 9.84
CA ILE A 238 0.58 11.46 9.70
C ILE A 238 2.07 11.14 9.84
N ASN A 239 2.84 11.47 8.80
CA ASN A 239 4.26 11.12 8.74
C ASN A 239 5.11 12.40 8.66
N LEU A 240 6.26 12.36 9.31
CA LEU A 240 7.33 13.34 9.13
C LEU A 240 8.64 12.61 8.89
N MET A 241 9.21 12.80 7.73
CA MET A 241 10.52 12.22 7.36
C MET A 241 11.54 13.35 7.19
N ALA A 242 12.76 13.13 7.69
CA ALA A 242 13.92 13.97 7.46
C ALA A 242 14.99 13.17 6.71
N ARG A 243 15.44 13.68 5.56
CA ARG A 243 16.47 13.06 4.72
C ARG A 243 17.70 13.96 4.67
N TYR A 244 18.86 13.39 4.96
CA TYR A 244 20.14 14.11 4.95
C TYR A 244 20.99 13.69 3.75
N ASN A 245 21.36 14.66 2.89
CA ASN A 245 22.20 14.49 1.70
C ASN A 245 21.77 13.35 0.77
N ASN A 246 20.50 12.99 0.76
CA ASN A 246 19.94 11.82 0.05
C ASN A 246 20.64 10.49 0.37
N LYS A 247 21.29 10.36 1.54
CA LYS A 247 22.02 9.16 1.97
C LYS A 247 21.41 8.45 3.15
N VAL A 248 20.99 9.21 4.15
CA VAL A 248 20.34 8.66 5.34
C VAL A 248 19.04 9.40 5.57
N TRP A 249 18.08 8.71 6.14
CA TRP A 249 16.81 9.30 6.51
C TRP A 249 16.26 8.67 7.78
N GLY A 250 15.46 9.42 8.48
CA GLY A 250 14.69 8.96 9.60
C GLY A 250 13.33 9.61 9.61
N GLY A 251 12.37 9.02 10.28
CA GLY A 251 11.02 9.54 10.30
C GLY A 251 10.21 9.03 11.49
N LEU A 252 9.13 9.75 11.70
CA LEU A 252 8.08 9.43 12.66
C LEU A 252 6.77 9.29 11.92
N SER A 253 5.97 8.32 12.30
CA SER A 253 4.60 8.17 11.83
C SER A 253 3.67 8.03 13.03
N TYR A 254 2.56 8.74 12.99
CA TYR A 254 1.48 8.57 13.95
C TYR A 254 0.24 8.09 13.22
N ARG A 255 -0.15 6.88 13.51
CA ARG A 255 -1.39 6.25 13.03
C ARG A 255 -2.46 6.43 14.09
N ILE A 256 -3.49 7.19 13.76
CA ILE A 256 -4.52 7.57 14.72
C ILE A 256 -5.18 6.31 15.30
N ASN A 257 -5.20 6.24 16.65
CA ASN A 257 -5.79 5.14 17.45
C ASN A 257 -5.16 3.75 17.23
N ASP A 258 -3.96 3.67 16.64
CA ASP A 258 -3.33 2.38 16.37
C ASP A 258 -1.88 2.32 16.86
N ALA A 259 -0.97 3.15 16.32
CA ALA A 259 0.45 3.07 16.65
C ALA A 259 1.21 4.39 16.45
N VAL A 260 2.33 4.52 17.16
CA VAL A 260 3.41 5.45 16.84
C VAL A 260 4.57 4.66 16.26
N SER A 261 5.09 5.07 15.11
CA SER A 261 6.15 4.35 14.43
C SER A 261 7.42 5.20 14.30
N LEU A 262 8.56 4.55 14.53
CA LEU A 262 9.88 5.07 14.27
C LEU A 262 10.43 4.45 12.98
N MET A 263 10.99 5.26 12.11
CA MET A 263 11.55 4.81 10.82
C MET A 263 12.99 5.29 10.69
N VAL A 264 13.86 4.43 10.17
CA VAL A 264 15.23 4.79 9.79
C VAL A 264 15.61 4.11 8.48
N GLY A 265 16.46 4.73 7.71
CA GLY A 265 16.93 4.11 6.48
C GLY A 265 18.15 4.75 5.88
N VAL A 266 18.72 4.03 4.93
CA VAL A 266 19.91 4.43 4.19
C VAL A 266 19.65 4.32 2.69
N ALA A 267 20.21 5.25 1.94
CA ALA A 267 20.19 5.23 0.49
C ALA A 267 21.64 5.24 -0.03
N TYR A 268 21.96 4.27 -0.88
CA TYR A 268 23.23 4.17 -1.54
C TYR A 268 23.03 4.00 -3.05
N LYS A 269 23.44 5.00 -3.82
CA LYS A 269 23.13 5.07 -5.26
C LYS A 269 21.62 4.96 -5.49
N ASP A 270 21.19 3.89 -6.14
CA ASP A 270 19.81 3.65 -6.54
C ASP A 270 19.08 2.66 -5.60
N LEU A 271 19.79 2.14 -4.57
CA LEU A 271 19.25 1.27 -3.53
C LEU A 271 18.89 2.08 -2.29
N GLU A 272 17.72 1.83 -1.75
CA GLU A 272 17.24 2.41 -0.49
C GLU A 272 16.69 1.29 0.40
N ILE A 273 17.17 1.23 1.64
CA ILE A 273 16.75 0.23 2.63
C ILE A 273 16.23 0.99 3.83
N GLY A 274 15.09 0.57 4.34
CA GLY A 274 14.44 1.13 5.52
C GLY A 274 14.02 0.05 6.51
N TYR A 275 13.99 0.45 7.76
CA TYR A 275 13.44 -0.33 8.85
C TYR A 275 12.52 0.56 9.68
N SER A 276 11.40 0.00 10.11
CA SER A 276 10.52 0.66 11.06
C SER A 276 10.10 -0.27 12.20
N TYR A 277 9.83 0.38 13.32
CA TYR A 277 9.24 -0.25 14.50
C TYR A 277 7.98 0.50 14.91
N ASP A 278 6.85 -0.20 14.98
CA ASP A 278 5.58 0.35 15.40
C ASP A 278 5.34 0.01 16.87
N ILE A 279 5.14 1.04 17.66
CA ILE A 279 4.75 0.94 19.08
C ILE A 279 3.21 1.05 19.11
N PRO A 280 2.49 -0.02 19.46
CA PRO A 280 1.04 0.02 19.51
C PRO A 280 0.57 0.97 20.61
N THR A 281 -0.43 1.78 20.29
CA THR A 281 -1.12 2.66 21.24
C THR A 281 -2.52 2.11 21.57
N SER A 282 -2.96 1.11 20.81
CA SER A 282 -4.23 0.40 21.05
C SER A 282 -4.06 -0.70 22.09
N GLN A 283 -5.17 -1.07 22.75
CA GLN A 283 -5.18 -2.12 23.79
C GLN A 283 -5.08 -3.55 23.20
N ILE A 284 -5.09 -3.71 21.88
CA ILE A 284 -5.19 -5.01 21.21
C ILE A 284 -3.84 -5.74 21.22
N ALA A 285 -2.73 -5.01 21.20
CA ALA A 285 -1.40 -5.61 21.11
C ALA A 285 -0.47 -5.10 22.20
N ALA A 286 0.11 -6.04 22.95
CA ALA A 286 1.17 -5.74 23.94
C ALA A 286 2.56 -5.62 23.28
N THR A 287 2.72 -6.11 22.05
CA THR A 287 4.01 -6.23 21.35
C THR A 287 4.00 -5.39 20.07
N GLY A 288 5.16 -4.82 19.73
CA GLY A 288 5.30 -3.97 18.55
C GLY A 288 5.31 -4.74 17.23
N SER A 289 5.36 -3.99 16.13
CA SER A 289 5.47 -4.55 14.78
C SER A 289 6.76 -4.10 14.13
N HIS A 290 7.37 -4.98 13.34
CA HIS A 290 8.58 -4.70 12.58
C HIS A 290 8.27 -4.67 11.10
N GLU A 291 8.90 -3.73 10.39
CA GLU A 291 8.78 -3.65 8.94
C GLU A 291 10.14 -3.33 8.32
N ILE A 292 10.50 -4.07 7.27
CA ILE A 292 11.71 -3.88 6.50
C ILE A 292 11.30 -3.54 5.07
N MET A 293 11.90 -2.49 4.52
CA MET A 293 11.70 -2.06 3.15
C MET A 293 13.01 -2.04 2.38
N ALA A 294 12.98 -2.52 1.15
CA ALA A 294 14.06 -2.35 0.18
C ALA A 294 13.47 -1.81 -1.12
N ARG A 295 14.04 -0.73 -1.64
CA ARG A 295 13.65 -0.13 -2.90
C ARG A 295 14.87 0.06 -3.80
N TYR A 296 14.75 -0.39 -5.04
CA TYR A 296 15.78 -0.19 -6.06
C TYR A 296 15.21 0.50 -7.29
N ARG A 297 15.94 1.49 -7.82
CA ARG A 297 15.57 2.24 -9.01
C ARG A 297 16.57 2.00 -10.11
N PHE A 298 16.20 1.25 -11.13
CA PHE A 298 16.99 1.09 -12.35
C PHE A 298 16.82 2.32 -13.23
N LYS A 299 17.88 3.09 -13.43
CA LYS A 299 17.86 4.25 -14.32
C LYS A 299 17.77 3.75 -15.77
N ILE A 300 16.78 4.26 -16.50
CA ILE A 300 16.72 4.05 -17.95
C ILE A 300 17.58 5.14 -18.58
N GLU A 301 18.76 4.77 -19.10
CA GLU A 301 19.61 5.70 -19.83
C GLU A 301 18.83 6.29 -21.02
N ARG A 302 18.80 7.61 -21.10
CA ARG A 302 18.28 8.29 -22.28
C ARG A 302 19.31 8.11 -23.39
N ASP A 303 19.01 7.33 -24.42
CA ASP A 303 19.72 7.45 -25.68
C ASP A 303 19.71 8.93 -26.09
N LYS A 304 20.85 9.56 -26.02
CA LYS A 304 21.05 10.90 -26.62
C LYS A 304 20.61 10.74 -28.05
N THR A 305 19.51 11.36 -28.42
CA THR A 305 19.01 11.42 -29.79
C THR A 305 20.21 11.55 -30.73
N ARG A 306 20.41 10.56 -31.59
CA ARG A 306 21.39 10.66 -32.67
C ARG A 306 21.13 11.99 -33.37
N THR A 307 22.00 12.94 -33.19
CA THR A 307 22.02 14.17 -34.00
C THR A 307 21.97 13.71 -35.43
N GLY A 308 20.89 14.08 -36.12
CA GLY A 308 20.68 13.68 -37.50
C GLY A 308 21.95 13.98 -38.30
N TYR A 309 22.40 13.00 -39.07
CA TYR A 309 23.45 13.19 -40.05
C TYR A 309 23.10 14.40 -40.90
N ARG A 310 23.82 15.51 -40.73
CA ARG A 310 23.76 16.63 -41.62
C ARG A 310 24.38 16.11 -42.93
N ASN A 311 23.54 15.88 -43.93
CA ASN A 311 23.97 15.47 -45.24
C ASN A 311 24.78 16.63 -45.85
N THR A 312 26.10 16.50 -45.87
CA THR A 312 27.04 17.45 -46.47
C THR A 312 27.17 17.25 -47.99
N ARG A 313 26.13 16.82 -48.66
CA ARG A 313 26.07 16.77 -50.13
C ARG A 313 25.35 17.97 -50.70
N TYR A 314 25.89 19.15 -50.51
CA TYR A 314 25.70 20.31 -51.37
C TYR A 314 26.85 21.30 -51.06
N LEU A 315 27.97 21.08 -51.72
CA LEU A 315 28.93 22.06 -52.19
C LEU A 315 29.20 21.76 -53.63
#